data_d40ddb06c1ca2366b6ef1f69c6289160
#
_entry.id   d40ddb06c1ca2366b6ef1f69c6289160
#
_cell.length_a   1.000
_cell.length_b   1.000
_cell.length_c   1.000
_cell.angle_alpha   90.00
_cell.angle_beta   90.00
_cell.angle_gamma   90.00
#
_symmetry.space_group_name_H-M   'P 1'
#
loop_
_entity.id
_entity.type
_entity.pdbx_description
1 polymer ?
#
loop_
_entity_poly.entity_id
_entity_poly.type
_entity_poly.pdbx_seq_one_letter_code
_entity_poly.pdbx_strand_id
1 'polypeptide(L)'
;MEQLKAGIQQAEVAAEALKLTSKHGIELDRRRQGNRECLRALRKQDIQLNERKPSDQKPPPNSYMFRPGGLIVRMPRAELIHSLESDQARIEGDITENEISKKKALKNLNDKGGVPDTVGQGLLNAFVNLKGKVDKIGDIIEDDE
;
A
#
# COMPACT_ATOMS: atom_id res chain seq x y z
N MET A 1 3.32 31.36 -28.35
CA MET A 1 4.59 30.75 -27.82
C MET A 1 4.55 30.65 -26.30
N GLU A 2 4.16 31.64 -25.55
CA GLU A 2 4.07 31.57 -24.08
C GLU A 2 2.97 30.63 -23.58
N GLN A 3 1.81 30.61 -24.23
CA GLN A 3 0.71 29.69 -23.90
C GLN A 3 1.11 28.20 -24.09
N LEU A 4 1.88 27.89 -25.15
CA LEU A 4 2.37 26.55 -25.40
C LEU A 4 3.36 26.10 -24.31
N LYS A 5 4.28 27.01 -23.94
CA LYS A 5 5.22 26.73 -22.84
C LYS A 5 4.51 26.48 -21.52
N ALA A 6 3.50 27.32 -21.20
CA ALA A 6 2.68 27.15 -20.00
C ALA A 6 1.91 25.81 -20.00
N GLY A 7 1.38 25.39 -21.16
CA GLY A 7 0.70 24.09 -21.31
C GLY A 7 1.65 22.90 -21.07
N ILE A 8 2.84 22.94 -21.67
CA ILE A 8 3.86 21.90 -21.47
C ILE A 8 4.27 21.82 -19.99
N GLN A 9 4.53 22.95 -19.37
CA GLN A 9 4.92 22.99 -17.96
C GLN A 9 3.82 22.44 -17.04
N GLN A 10 2.55 22.72 -17.32
CA GLN A 10 1.43 22.16 -16.58
C GLN A 10 1.31 20.63 -16.74
N ALA A 11 1.54 20.12 -17.94
CA ALA A 11 1.56 18.68 -18.20
C ALA A 11 2.73 17.99 -17.49
N GLU A 12 3.92 18.60 -17.47
CA GLU A 12 5.09 18.09 -16.74
C GLU A 12 4.82 17.99 -15.24
N VAL A 13 4.25 19.03 -14.62
CA VAL A 13 3.88 19.01 -13.19
C VAL A 13 2.85 17.93 -12.90
N ALA A 14 1.86 17.73 -13.77
CA ALA A 14 0.86 16.69 -13.61
C ALA A 14 1.47 15.27 -13.75
N ALA A 15 2.39 15.10 -14.69
CA ALA A 15 3.12 13.84 -14.88
C ALA A 15 4.01 13.52 -13.67
N GLU A 16 4.66 14.52 -13.10
CA GLU A 16 5.47 14.33 -11.89
C GLU A 16 4.63 13.94 -10.67
N ALA A 17 3.47 14.56 -10.49
CA ALA A 17 2.52 14.18 -9.44
C ALA A 17 2.07 12.72 -9.59
N LEU A 18 1.77 12.25 -10.81
CA LEU A 18 1.43 10.85 -11.07
C LEU A 18 2.59 9.91 -10.77
N LYS A 19 3.81 10.28 -11.12
CA LYS A 19 5.03 9.52 -10.82
C LYS A 19 5.25 9.37 -9.32
N LEU A 20 5.09 10.45 -8.56
CA LEU A 20 5.23 10.46 -7.11
C LEU A 20 4.19 9.57 -6.42
N THR A 21 2.91 9.67 -6.79
CA THR A 21 1.85 8.82 -6.24
C THR A 21 2.07 7.35 -6.59
N SER A 22 2.55 7.04 -7.80
CA SER A 22 2.89 5.68 -8.20
C SER A 22 4.05 5.10 -7.39
N LYS A 23 5.11 5.90 -7.17
CA LYS A 23 6.24 5.52 -6.34
C LYS A 23 5.82 5.27 -4.90
N HIS A 24 5.00 6.16 -4.34
CA HIS A 24 4.46 6.00 -2.99
C HIS A 24 3.63 4.70 -2.84
N GLY A 25 2.81 4.36 -3.85
CA GLY A 25 2.08 3.08 -3.85
C GLY A 25 2.99 1.86 -3.79
N ILE A 26 4.10 1.87 -4.53
CA ILE A 26 5.10 0.78 -4.49
C ILE A 26 5.72 0.65 -3.09
N GLU A 27 6.05 1.76 -2.44
CA GLU A 27 6.60 1.74 -1.08
C GLU A 27 5.60 1.21 -0.05
N LEU A 28 4.33 1.59 -0.16
CA LEU A 28 3.26 1.07 0.69
C LEU A 28 3.07 -0.44 0.52
N ASP A 29 3.05 -0.93 -0.72
CA ASP A 29 2.95 -2.37 -1.00
C ASP A 29 4.16 -3.14 -0.46
N ARG A 30 5.36 -2.60 -0.61
CA ARG A 30 6.58 -3.20 -0.05
C ARG A 30 6.49 -3.31 1.48
N ARG A 31 6.05 -2.24 2.14
CA ARG A 31 5.89 -2.22 3.59
C ARG A 31 4.81 -3.20 4.04
N ARG A 32 3.67 -3.24 3.35
CA ARG A 32 2.59 -4.20 3.60
C ARG A 32 3.09 -5.64 3.51
N GLN A 33 3.84 -5.97 2.47
CA GLN A 33 4.40 -7.30 2.28
C GLN A 33 5.42 -7.66 3.38
N GLY A 34 6.32 -6.73 3.74
CA GLY A 34 7.27 -6.92 4.82
C GLY A 34 6.60 -7.21 6.17
N ASN A 35 5.53 -6.49 6.50
CA ASN A 35 4.75 -6.74 7.72
C ASN A 35 4.08 -8.12 7.70
N ARG A 36 3.50 -8.52 6.57
CA ARG A 36 2.89 -9.86 6.41
C ARG A 36 3.91 -10.99 6.58
N GLU A 37 5.09 -10.84 5.99
CA GLU A 37 6.16 -11.83 6.12
C GLU A 37 6.66 -11.94 7.57
N CYS A 38 6.85 -10.80 8.24
CA CYS A 38 7.25 -10.76 9.64
C CYS A 38 6.22 -11.43 10.55
N LEU A 39 4.93 -11.08 10.42
CA LEU A 39 3.83 -11.70 11.16
C LEU A 39 3.75 -13.22 10.91
N ARG A 40 3.92 -13.64 9.65
CA ARG A 40 3.93 -15.05 9.28
C ARG A 40 5.10 -15.80 9.94
N ALA A 41 6.30 -15.23 9.95
CA ALA A 41 7.46 -15.81 10.59
C ALA A 41 7.27 -15.95 12.11
N LEU A 42 6.69 -14.94 12.77
CA LEU A 42 6.38 -15.00 14.20
C LEU A 42 5.36 -16.09 14.52
N ARG A 43 4.29 -16.21 13.74
CA ARG A 43 3.27 -17.27 13.91
C ARG A 43 3.84 -18.67 13.67
N LYS A 44 4.73 -18.81 12.67
CA LYS A 44 5.39 -20.10 12.41
C LYS A 44 6.27 -20.55 13.57
N GLN A 45 6.95 -19.63 14.25
CA GLN A 45 7.71 -19.93 15.45
C GLN A 45 6.82 -20.46 16.59
N ASP A 46 5.60 -19.91 16.75
CA ASP A 46 4.65 -20.41 17.76
C ASP A 46 4.25 -21.86 17.51
N ILE A 47 3.93 -22.20 16.25
CA ILE A 47 3.56 -23.57 15.89
C ILE A 47 4.71 -24.52 16.19
N GLN A 48 5.94 -24.17 15.81
CA GLN A 48 7.12 -24.99 16.06
C GLN A 48 7.42 -25.16 17.55
N LEU A 49 7.16 -24.14 18.37
CA LEU A 49 7.32 -24.22 19.82
C LEU A 49 6.27 -25.14 20.45
N ASN A 50 5.04 -25.11 19.96
CA ASN A 50 3.95 -25.94 20.48
C ASN A 50 4.08 -27.41 20.07
N GLU A 51 4.73 -27.72 18.94
CA GLU A 51 4.94 -29.09 18.46
C GLU A 51 6.14 -29.80 19.11
N ARG A 52 7.05 -29.05 19.74
CA ARG A 52 8.25 -29.61 20.39
C ARG A 52 7.93 -30.10 21.78
N LYS A 53 8.60 -31.24 22.19
CA LYS A 53 8.50 -31.74 23.56
C LYS A 53 9.04 -30.67 24.54
N PRO A 54 8.43 -30.56 25.75
CA PRO A 54 8.86 -29.59 26.75
C PRO A 54 10.34 -29.64 27.13
N SER A 55 10.96 -30.83 27.05
CA SER A 55 12.39 -31.05 27.35
C SER A 55 13.35 -30.40 26.36
N ASP A 56 12.92 -30.14 25.10
CA ASP A 56 13.77 -29.69 24.01
C ASP A 56 13.51 -28.23 23.65
N GLN A 57 12.62 -27.55 24.39
CA GLN A 57 12.26 -26.19 24.14
C GLN A 57 13.30 -25.22 24.68
N LYS A 58 14.08 -24.63 23.76
CA LYS A 58 14.79 -23.42 24.07
C LYS A 58 13.75 -22.31 24.19
N PRO A 59 13.70 -21.56 25.33
CA PRO A 59 12.74 -20.46 25.46
C PRO A 59 12.87 -19.50 24.29
N PRO A 60 11.74 -18.99 23.75
CA PRO A 60 11.78 -17.99 22.69
C PRO A 60 12.55 -16.76 23.17
N PRO A 61 13.24 -16.04 22.28
CA PRO A 61 13.95 -14.83 22.67
C PRO A 61 12.97 -13.83 23.30
N ASN A 62 13.31 -13.26 24.45
CA ASN A 62 12.47 -12.30 25.16
C ASN A 62 12.27 -10.98 24.37
N SER A 63 13.07 -10.75 23.36
CA SER A 63 13.00 -9.55 22.53
C SER A 63 13.49 -9.81 21.12
N TYR A 64 12.90 -9.10 20.18
CA TYR A 64 13.23 -9.15 18.76
C TYR A 64 13.81 -7.81 18.32
N MET A 65 14.75 -7.87 17.38
CA MET A 65 15.23 -6.68 16.71
C MET A 65 14.39 -6.45 15.44
N PHE A 66 13.75 -5.31 15.37
CA PHE A 66 12.94 -4.88 14.23
C PHE A 66 13.54 -3.62 13.61
N ARG A 67 13.52 -3.53 12.28
CA ARG A 67 14.16 -2.43 11.54
C ARG A 67 13.15 -1.65 10.71
N PRO A 68 12.28 -0.85 11.30
CA PRO A 68 11.43 0.05 10.56
C PRO A 68 12.25 1.21 9.99
N GLY A 69 12.21 1.40 8.66
CA GLY A 69 12.83 2.58 8.04
C GLY A 69 14.33 2.77 8.30
N GLY A 70 15.08 1.70 8.61
CA GLY A 70 16.52 1.77 8.89
C GLY A 70 16.90 1.93 10.36
N LEU A 71 15.97 2.26 11.23
CA LEU A 71 16.16 2.28 12.69
C LEU A 71 16.04 0.88 13.27
N ILE A 72 17.01 0.45 14.07
CA ILE A 72 16.93 -0.85 14.77
C ILE A 72 16.28 -0.63 16.14
N VAL A 73 15.10 -1.21 16.33
CA VAL A 73 14.37 -1.18 17.59
C VAL A 73 14.34 -2.59 18.19
N ARG A 74 14.63 -2.67 19.48
CA ARG A 74 14.50 -3.90 20.25
C ARG A 74 13.22 -3.84 21.06
N MET A 75 12.32 -4.79 20.85
CA MET A 75 11.03 -4.81 21.53
C MET A 75 10.57 -6.24 21.90
N PRO A 76 9.73 -6.38 22.95
CA PRO A 76 9.10 -7.63 23.28
C PRO A 76 8.23 -8.15 22.14
N ARG A 77 8.07 -9.48 22.09
CA ARG A 77 7.31 -10.14 21.01
C ARG A 77 5.87 -9.64 20.89
N ALA A 78 5.16 -9.51 22.00
CA ALA A 78 3.77 -9.07 22.01
C ALA A 78 3.63 -7.64 21.46
N GLU A 79 4.53 -6.74 21.82
CA GLU A 79 4.56 -5.37 21.32
C GLU A 79 4.89 -5.32 19.82
N LEU A 80 5.80 -6.20 19.36
CA LEU A 80 6.13 -6.31 17.94
C LEU A 80 4.92 -6.74 17.12
N ILE A 81 4.21 -7.79 17.54
CA ILE A 81 2.99 -8.27 16.85
C ILE A 81 1.95 -7.15 16.81
N HIS A 82 1.65 -6.54 17.94
CA HIS A 82 0.67 -5.44 18.01
C HIS A 82 1.06 -4.24 17.12
N SER A 83 2.33 -3.88 17.12
CA SER A 83 2.85 -2.80 16.27
C SER A 83 2.72 -3.14 14.77
N LEU A 84 3.03 -4.38 14.37
CA LEU A 84 2.91 -4.83 12.98
C LEU A 84 1.44 -4.90 12.52
N GLU A 85 0.54 -5.38 13.38
CA GLU A 85 -0.90 -5.44 13.07
C GLU A 85 -1.52 -4.04 12.95
N SER A 86 -1.18 -3.14 13.88
CA SER A 86 -1.60 -1.74 13.82
C SER A 86 -1.07 -1.03 12.57
N ASP A 87 0.20 -1.24 12.24
CA ASP A 87 0.80 -0.68 11.02
C ASP A 87 0.17 -1.27 9.75
N GLN A 88 -0.17 -2.55 9.76
CA GLN A 88 -0.86 -3.20 8.65
C GLN A 88 -2.23 -2.57 8.38
N ALA A 89 -3.02 -2.32 9.42
CA ALA A 89 -4.32 -1.65 9.31
C ALA A 89 -4.17 -0.21 8.75
N ARG A 90 -3.16 0.52 9.22
CA ARG A 90 -2.87 1.87 8.71
C ARG A 90 -2.47 1.85 7.24
N ILE A 91 -1.59 0.93 6.84
CA ILE A 91 -1.14 0.80 5.46
C ILE A 91 -2.31 0.50 4.50
N GLU A 92 -3.29 -0.31 4.89
CA GLU A 92 -4.47 -0.58 4.04
C GLU A 92 -5.27 0.71 3.77
N GLY A 93 -5.42 1.58 4.77
CA GLY A 93 -5.99 2.92 4.60
C GLY A 93 -5.16 3.80 3.68
N ASP A 94 -3.85 3.87 3.92
CA ASP A 94 -2.91 4.67 3.12
C ASP A 94 -2.89 4.22 1.64
N ILE A 95 -2.99 2.91 1.37
CA ILE A 95 -3.08 2.36 0.01
C ILE A 95 -4.35 2.87 -0.67
N THR A 96 -5.50 2.80 0.00
CA THR A 96 -6.77 3.26 -0.55
C THR A 96 -6.72 4.75 -0.89
N GLU A 97 -6.18 5.57 0.01
CA GLU A 97 -6.02 7.00 -0.20
C GLU A 97 -5.04 7.31 -1.35
N ASN A 98 -3.93 6.58 -1.43
CA ASN A 98 -2.96 6.72 -2.51
C ASN A 98 -3.55 6.36 -3.88
N GLU A 99 -4.42 5.35 -3.95
CA GLU A 99 -5.13 4.98 -5.17
C GLU A 99 -6.10 6.07 -5.65
N ILE A 100 -6.82 6.70 -4.73
CA ILE A 100 -7.67 7.86 -5.05
C ILE A 100 -6.80 9.01 -5.57
N SER A 101 -5.67 9.28 -4.92
CA SER A 101 -4.72 10.32 -5.33
C SER A 101 -4.13 10.04 -6.71
N LYS A 102 -3.78 8.77 -6.99
CA LYS A 102 -3.29 8.33 -8.29
C LYS A 102 -4.33 8.51 -9.41
N LYS A 103 -5.60 8.17 -9.14
CA LYS A 103 -6.71 8.41 -10.09
C LYS A 103 -6.88 9.91 -10.39
N LYS A 104 -6.82 10.76 -9.36
CA LYS A 104 -6.89 12.21 -9.52
C LYS A 104 -5.72 12.76 -10.35
N ALA A 105 -4.50 12.28 -10.07
CA ALA A 105 -3.31 12.68 -10.81
C ALA A 105 -3.37 12.26 -12.28
N LEU A 106 -3.85 11.05 -12.56
CA LEU A 106 -4.04 10.56 -13.93
C LEU A 106 -5.09 11.38 -14.69
N LYS A 107 -6.21 11.69 -14.06
CA LYS A 107 -7.23 12.55 -14.64
C LYS A 107 -6.68 13.95 -14.95
N ASN A 108 -5.96 14.54 -14.00
CA ASN A 108 -5.34 15.86 -14.19
C ASN A 108 -4.33 15.84 -15.34
N LEU A 109 -3.52 14.81 -15.47
CA LEU A 109 -2.58 14.64 -16.59
C LEU A 109 -3.32 14.56 -17.94
N ASN A 110 -4.40 13.77 -18.01
CA ASN A 110 -5.23 13.66 -19.20
C ASN A 110 -5.85 15.01 -19.59
N ASP A 111 -6.42 15.74 -18.61
CA ASP A 111 -7.03 17.05 -18.83
C ASP A 111 -6.03 18.13 -19.32
N LYS A 112 -4.74 17.94 -19.02
CA LYS A 112 -3.64 18.79 -19.48
C LYS A 112 -3.03 18.35 -20.82
N GLY A 113 -3.62 17.33 -21.49
CA GLY A 113 -3.12 16.83 -22.79
C GLY A 113 -1.80 16.05 -22.70
N GLY A 114 -1.43 15.58 -21.49
CA GLY A 114 -0.18 14.82 -21.27
C GLY A 114 -0.29 13.33 -21.60
N VAL A 115 -1.47 12.85 -21.98
CA VAL A 115 -1.68 11.46 -22.42
C VAL A 115 -1.84 11.44 -23.94
N PRO A 116 -1.04 10.67 -24.69
CA PRO A 116 -1.20 10.59 -26.14
C PRO A 116 -2.60 10.09 -26.52
N ASP A 117 -3.19 10.64 -27.58
CA ASP A 117 -4.50 10.22 -28.15
C ASP A 117 -4.55 8.72 -28.53
N THR A 118 -3.36 8.10 -28.68
CA THR A 118 -3.22 6.66 -28.93
C THR A 118 -3.63 5.79 -27.73
N VAL A 119 -3.60 6.35 -26.52
CA VAL A 119 -4.17 5.69 -25.34
C VAL A 119 -5.64 6.09 -25.27
N GLY A 120 -6.48 5.40 -26.04
CA GLY A 120 -7.87 5.77 -26.22
C GLY A 120 -8.58 6.01 -24.90
N GLN A 121 -9.50 6.98 -24.87
CA GLN A 121 -10.37 7.34 -23.74
C GLN A 121 -10.99 6.06 -23.06
N GLY A 122 -11.23 5.00 -23.84
CA GLY A 122 -11.72 3.72 -23.33
C GLY A 122 -10.75 3.02 -22.40
N LEU A 123 -9.45 3.07 -22.66
CA LEU A 123 -8.44 2.45 -21.78
C LEU A 123 -8.26 3.24 -20.49
N LEU A 124 -8.28 4.58 -20.56
CA LEU A 124 -8.25 5.44 -19.38
C LEU A 124 -9.50 5.23 -18.52
N ASN A 125 -10.68 5.15 -19.13
CA ASN A 125 -11.91 4.85 -18.42
C ASN A 125 -11.92 3.43 -17.85
N ALA A 126 -11.36 2.45 -18.54
CA ALA A 126 -11.17 1.11 -18.01
C ALA A 126 -10.23 1.10 -16.80
N PHE A 127 -9.12 1.83 -16.83
CA PHE A 127 -8.19 1.96 -15.69
C PHE A 127 -8.83 2.66 -14.49
N VAL A 128 -9.64 3.69 -14.73
CA VAL A 128 -10.39 4.40 -13.67
C VAL A 128 -11.51 3.52 -13.12
N ASN A 129 -12.15 2.69 -13.95
CA ASN A 129 -13.30 1.85 -13.58
C ASN A 129 -12.93 0.45 -13.10
N LEU A 130 -11.67 -0.02 -13.31
CA LEU A 130 -11.23 -1.35 -12.89
C LEU A 130 -11.38 -1.61 -11.38
N LYS A 131 -11.48 -0.57 -10.55
CA LYS A 131 -11.74 -0.68 -9.11
C LYS A 131 -13.15 -0.30 -8.65
N GLY A 132 -14.01 0.19 -9.53
CA GLY A 132 -15.41 0.47 -9.20
C GLY A 132 -16.26 -0.79 -8.89
N LYS A 133 -15.68 -1.98 -8.99
CA LYS A 133 -16.35 -3.22 -8.57
C LYS A 133 -16.13 -3.59 -7.10
N VAL A 134 -15.11 -3.04 -6.46
CA VAL A 134 -14.84 -3.32 -5.04
C VAL A 134 -15.71 -2.44 -4.14
N ASP A 135 -16.02 -1.22 -4.58
CA ASP A 135 -16.85 -0.30 -3.81
C ASP A 135 -18.34 -0.73 -3.77
N LYS A 136 -18.79 -1.52 -4.78
CA LYS A 136 -20.17 -2.05 -4.79
C LYS A 136 -20.40 -3.29 -3.90
N ILE A 137 -19.33 -3.89 -3.38
CA ILE A 137 -19.45 -5.03 -2.43
C ILE A 137 -19.69 -4.49 -1.01
N GLY A 138 -19.28 -3.27 -0.70
CA GLY A 138 -19.57 -2.59 0.57
C GLY A 138 -21.04 -2.22 0.72
N ASP A 139 -21.68 -1.78 -0.37
CA ASP A 139 -23.09 -1.34 -0.35
C ASP A 139 -24.12 -2.49 -0.29
N ILE A 140 -23.68 -3.74 -0.54
CA ILE A 140 -24.58 -4.93 -0.51
C ILE A 140 -24.73 -5.52 0.91
N ILE A 141 -23.88 -5.10 1.86
CA ILE A 141 -23.87 -5.67 3.22
C ILE A 141 -24.75 -4.85 4.20
N GLU A 142 -25.22 -3.65 3.80
CA GLU A 142 -26.01 -2.79 4.68
C GLU A 142 -27.55 -2.91 4.52
N ASP A 143 -28.07 -3.75 3.60
CA ASP A 143 -29.51 -3.88 3.35
C ASP A 143 -30.18 -5.15 3.94
N ASP A 144 -29.52 -5.86 4.88
CA ASP A 144 -30.12 -7.00 5.59
C ASP A 144 -30.14 -6.76 7.13
N GLU A 145 -30.90 -5.75 7.58
CA GLU A 145 -31.46 -5.69 8.94
C GLU A 145 -32.95 -5.34 8.89
#